data_86175b75a1c3801bd0136118a1bdbc06
#
_entry.id   86175b75a1c3801bd0136118a1bdbc06
#
_cell.length_a   1.000
_cell.length_b   1.000
_cell.length_c   1.000
_cell.angle_alpha   90.00
_cell.angle_beta   90.00
_cell.angle_gamma   90.00
#
_symmetry.space_group_name_H-M   'P 1'
#
loop_
_entity.id
_entity.type
_entity.pdbx_description
1 polymer ?
#
loop_
_entity_poly.entity_id
_entity_poly.type
_entity_poly.pdbx_seq_one_letter_code
_entity_poly.pdbx_strand_id
1 'polypeptide(L)'
;EGKAAMEDIARTGVNPRLQAMYAVDDEKAGWKKGQWHTAVPPQARPSTGLTPVDYFGRKMVDNLPDSIKVGTITVAVGGASIDLFDKRTCKAYLKKQPDWMKNFASQYNGNPYARLIELAKIAQKQGVIKGILLHQGETNNGDVNWPNRVKTVYNDILKELHLKAEDVPLLVGETVQKDMGGKCWAHIAIVDDIAKTIPTAHVISSKGCPQRGDGLHFIAESYRTMGKRYANMMLALQ
;
A
#
# COMPACT_ATOMS: atom_id res chain seq x y z
N GLU A 1 9.45 14.16 -2.74
CA GLU A 1 9.29 12.70 -2.49
C GLU A 1 10.40 11.89 -3.17
N GLY A 2 10.64 12.02 -4.47
CA GLY A 2 11.71 11.32 -5.17
C GLY A 2 13.11 11.66 -4.63
N LYS A 3 13.36 12.93 -4.31
CA LYS A 3 14.63 13.36 -3.71
C LYS A 3 14.82 12.75 -2.32
N ALA A 4 13.78 12.76 -1.47
CA ALA A 4 13.82 12.13 -0.16
C ALA A 4 14.08 10.61 -0.24
N ALA A 5 13.51 9.93 -1.25
CA ALA A 5 13.78 8.51 -1.47
C ALA A 5 15.25 8.22 -1.75
N MET A 6 15.92 9.06 -2.57
CA MET A 6 17.36 8.93 -2.82
C MET A 6 18.22 9.24 -1.58
N GLU A 7 17.84 10.26 -0.82
CA GLU A 7 18.49 10.58 0.44
C GLU A 7 18.38 9.43 1.45
N ASP A 8 17.24 8.75 1.50
CA ASP A 8 17.05 7.60 2.39
C ASP A 8 17.90 6.39 1.97
N ILE A 9 18.11 6.14 0.67
CA ILE A 9 19.04 5.10 0.21
C ILE A 9 20.46 5.43 0.69
N ALA A 10 20.90 6.67 0.52
CA ALA A 10 22.22 7.10 0.94
C ALA A 10 22.41 7.01 2.46
N ARG A 11 21.37 7.35 3.24
CA ARG A 11 21.42 7.38 4.71
C ARG A 11 21.33 6.02 5.37
N THR A 12 20.47 5.13 4.83
CA THR A 12 20.10 3.86 5.49
C THR A 12 20.62 2.64 4.75
N GLY A 13 21.18 2.83 3.55
CA GLY A 13 21.64 1.73 2.70
C GLY A 13 20.50 0.83 2.22
N VAL A 14 20.88 -0.29 1.65
CA VAL A 14 19.97 -1.35 1.21
C VAL A 14 20.16 -2.59 2.07
N ASN A 15 19.04 -3.25 2.40
CA ASN A 15 19.08 -4.50 3.16
C ASN A 15 18.72 -5.67 2.23
N PRO A 16 19.62 -6.64 2.01
CA PRO A 16 19.38 -7.76 1.10
C PRO A 16 18.26 -8.70 1.56
N ARG A 17 17.84 -8.63 2.83
CA ARG A 17 16.69 -9.37 3.34
C ARG A 17 15.36 -8.69 3.01
N LEU A 18 15.37 -7.40 2.62
CA LEU A 18 14.19 -6.70 2.15
C LEU A 18 14.13 -6.78 0.62
N GLN A 19 13.08 -7.41 0.13
CA GLN A 19 12.84 -7.65 -1.29
C GLN A 19 11.57 -6.94 -1.74
N ALA A 20 11.58 -6.38 -2.95
CA ALA A 20 10.39 -5.85 -3.61
C ALA A 20 10.15 -6.60 -4.93
N MET A 21 8.91 -6.99 -5.18
CA MET A 21 8.48 -7.45 -6.49
C MET A 21 7.77 -6.29 -7.17
N TYR A 22 8.42 -5.72 -8.17
CA TYR A 22 7.89 -4.54 -8.85
C TYR A 22 6.73 -4.90 -9.79
N ALA A 23 5.72 -4.05 -9.79
CA ALA A 23 4.50 -4.25 -10.56
C ALA A 23 4.59 -3.77 -12.01
N VAL A 24 5.68 -3.09 -12.37
CA VAL A 24 5.98 -2.59 -13.70
C VAL A 24 7.47 -2.77 -14.02
N ASP A 25 7.79 -2.82 -15.30
CA ASP A 25 9.21 -2.79 -15.73
C ASP A 25 9.78 -1.37 -15.57
N ASP A 26 11.05 -1.28 -15.21
CA ASP A 26 11.84 -0.05 -15.26
C ASP A 26 13.24 -0.37 -15.80
N GLU A 27 13.46 -0.06 -17.06
CA GLU A 27 14.75 -0.35 -17.72
C GLU A 27 15.90 0.46 -17.11
N LYS A 28 15.64 1.69 -16.65
CA LYS A 28 16.66 2.55 -16.06
C LYS A 28 17.14 2.02 -14.72
N ALA A 29 16.23 1.46 -13.92
CA ALA A 29 16.56 0.83 -12.65
C ALA A 29 16.91 -0.66 -12.79
N GLY A 30 16.76 -1.24 -13.97
CA GLY A 30 16.98 -2.66 -14.21
C GLY A 30 15.90 -3.56 -13.60
N TRP A 31 14.71 -3.02 -13.31
CA TRP A 31 13.64 -3.80 -12.70
C TRP A 31 12.78 -4.49 -13.76
N LYS A 32 12.44 -5.74 -13.46
CA LYS A 32 11.52 -6.53 -14.26
C LYS A 32 10.27 -6.86 -13.43
N LYS A 33 9.10 -6.64 -14.03
CA LYS A 33 7.81 -6.98 -13.44
C LYS A 33 7.81 -8.46 -13.00
N GLY A 34 7.34 -8.70 -11.78
CA GLY A 34 7.18 -10.06 -11.25
C GLY A 34 8.47 -10.74 -10.82
N GLN A 35 9.60 -10.03 -10.82
CA GLN A 35 10.86 -10.52 -10.27
C GLN A 35 11.16 -9.84 -8.93
N TRP A 36 11.80 -10.58 -8.03
CA TRP A 36 12.29 -10.04 -6.77
C TRP A 36 13.60 -9.29 -6.98
N HIS A 37 13.67 -8.10 -6.41
CA HIS A 37 14.86 -7.27 -6.34
C HIS A 37 15.08 -6.83 -4.91
N THR A 38 16.33 -6.56 -4.51
CA THR A 38 16.57 -5.87 -3.24
C THR A 38 15.82 -4.55 -3.26
N ALA A 39 14.98 -4.34 -2.24
CA ALA A 39 14.06 -3.22 -2.23
C ALA A 39 14.78 -1.89 -2.07
N VAL A 40 14.48 -0.98 -2.96
CA VAL A 40 14.89 0.43 -2.89
C VAL A 40 13.70 1.32 -3.25
N PRO A 41 13.57 2.51 -2.64
CA PRO A 41 12.54 3.47 -3.07
C PRO A 41 12.81 3.96 -4.51
N PRO A 42 11.77 4.27 -5.27
CA PRO A 42 10.35 4.09 -4.99
C PRO A 42 9.89 2.65 -5.24
N GLN A 43 9.13 2.07 -4.30
CA GLN A 43 8.68 0.68 -4.46
C GLN A 43 7.35 0.53 -5.21
N ALA A 44 6.62 1.62 -5.46
CA ALA A 44 5.33 1.54 -6.15
C ALA A 44 5.49 1.56 -7.68
N ARG A 45 6.12 2.60 -8.22
CA ARG A 45 6.36 2.80 -9.66
C ARG A 45 7.56 3.73 -9.85
N PRO A 46 8.23 3.73 -11.01
CA PRO A 46 9.44 4.52 -11.26
C PRO A 46 9.30 6.03 -10.96
N SER A 47 8.15 6.62 -11.17
CA SER A 47 7.91 8.07 -11.00
C SER A 47 7.24 8.44 -9.67
N THR A 48 7.17 7.50 -8.72
CA THR A 48 6.64 7.78 -7.38
C THR A 48 7.74 8.18 -6.41
N GLY A 49 7.36 8.62 -5.21
CA GLY A 49 8.30 8.94 -4.14
C GLY A 49 8.31 7.87 -3.04
N LEU A 50 8.78 8.28 -1.87
CA LEU A 50 8.76 7.46 -0.66
C LEU A 50 7.32 7.11 -0.28
N THR A 51 7.11 5.88 0.15
CA THR A 51 5.81 5.37 0.59
C THR A 51 5.95 4.67 1.95
N PRO A 52 4.85 4.41 2.68
CA PRO A 52 4.94 3.70 3.96
C PRO A 52 5.60 2.31 3.83
N VAL A 53 5.50 1.64 2.68
CA VAL A 53 6.06 0.29 2.48
C VAL A 53 7.58 0.24 2.65
N ASP A 54 8.29 1.34 2.35
CA ASP A 54 9.75 1.40 2.51
C ASP A 54 10.18 1.20 3.96
N TYR A 55 9.53 1.91 4.88
CA TYR A 55 9.85 1.82 6.31
C TYR A 55 9.09 0.70 7.02
N PHE A 56 8.00 0.23 6.46
CA PHE A 56 7.41 -1.04 6.86
C PHE A 56 8.40 -2.18 6.69
N GLY A 57 8.91 -2.36 5.48
CA GLY A 57 9.84 -3.45 5.19
C GLY A 57 11.13 -3.37 6.01
N ARG A 58 11.74 -2.18 6.13
CA ARG A 58 12.93 -1.96 6.96
C ARG A 58 12.69 -2.36 8.42
N LYS A 59 11.61 -1.86 9.01
CA LYS A 59 11.26 -2.18 10.40
C LYS A 59 10.97 -3.66 10.59
N MET A 60 10.35 -4.33 9.60
CA MET A 60 10.12 -5.78 9.66
C MET A 60 11.44 -6.54 9.69
N VAL A 61 12.36 -6.30 8.75
CA VAL A 61 13.64 -7.04 8.71
C VAL A 61 14.53 -6.79 9.93
N ASP A 62 14.41 -5.60 10.55
CA ASP A 62 15.14 -5.26 11.77
C ASP A 62 14.65 -6.00 13.01
N ASN A 63 13.44 -6.59 12.97
CA ASN A 63 12.79 -7.23 14.12
C ASN A 63 12.45 -8.71 13.87
N LEU A 64 12.80 -9.25 12.72
CA LEU A 64 12.64 -10.66 12.38
C LEU A 64 14.00 -11.38 12.38
N PRO A 65 14.04 -12.68 12.66
CA PRO A 65 15.27 -13.47 12.60
C PRO A 65 16.03 -13.29 11.27
N ASP A 66 17.36 -13.36 11.31
CA ASP A 66 18.22 -13.13 10.14
C ASP A 66 17.97 -14.11 8.99
N SER A 67 17.43 -15.29 9.28
CA SER A 67 17.01 -16.27 8.27
C SER A 67 15.76 -15.86 7.48
N ILE A 68 15.00 -14.86 7.94
CA ILE A 68 13.76 -14.43 7.30
C ILE A 68 14.04 -13.28 6.33
N LYS A 69 13.55 -13.42 5.11
CA LYS A 69 13.43 -12.34 4.13
C LYS A 69 12.01 -11.79 4.14
N VAL A 70 11.89 -10.48 4.00
CA VAL A 70 10.60 -9.79 3.86
C VAL A 70 10.41 -9.37 2.41
N GLY A 71 9.33 -9.82 1.80
CA GLY A 71 8.93 -9.43 0.45
C GLY A 71 7.77 -8.45 0.46
N THR A 72 7.82 -7.42 -0.38
CA THR A 72 6.74 -6.45 -0.58
C THR A 72 6.29 -6.44 -2.04
N ILE A 73 4.98 -6.30 -2.25
CA ILE A 73 4.37 -6.08 -3.56
C ILE A 73 3.53 -4.83 -3.44
N THR A 74 3.80 -3.82 -4.27
CA THR A 74 3.05 -2.57 -4.24
C THR A 74 2.37 -2.31 -5.58
N VAL A 75 1.05 -2.23 -5.55
CA VAL A 75 0.23 -1.80 -6.69
C VAL A 75 -0.60 -0.61 -6.25
N ALA A 76 -0.31 0.57 -6.79
CA ALA A 76 -0.94 1.81 -6.35
C ALA A 76 -1.21 2.77 -7.51
N VAL A 77 -2.37 3.44 -7.47
CA VAL A 77 -2.73 4.55 -8.36
C VAL A 77 -3.15 5.72 -7.48
N GLY A 78 -2.36 6.78 -7.49
CA GLY A 78 -2.65 7.98 -6.69
C GLY A 78 -3.99 8.60 -7.07
N GLY A 79 -4.77 9.05 -6.06
CA GLY A 79 -6.07 9.68 -6.27
C GLY A 79 -7.19 8.73 -6.69
N ALA A 80 -6.97 7.42 -6.71
CA ALA A 80 -8.01 6.47 -7.10
C ALA A 80 -9.01 6.20 -5.96
N SER A 81 -10.28 6.03 -6.32
CA SER A 81 -11.28 5.39 -5.47
C SER A 81 -10.98 3.91 -5.33
N ILE A 82 -11.48 3.29 -4.24
CA ILE A 82 -11.45 1.84 -4.05
C ILE A 82 -12.09 1.09 -5.22
N ASP A 83 -13.00 1.72 -5.97
CA ASP A 83 -13.65 1.16 -7.16
C ASP A 83 -12.66 0.74 -8.25
N LEU A 84 -11.48 1.36 -8.31
CA LEU A 84 -10.43 0.97 -9.26
C LEU A 84 -9.83 -0.40 -8.92
N PHE A 85 -9.90 -0.82 -7.67
CA PHE A 85 -9.41 -2.11 -7.19
C PHE A 85 -10.51 -3.17 -7.06
N ASP A 86 -11.76 -2.84 -7.34
CA ASP A 86 -12.85 -3.83 -7.44
C ASP A 86 -12.99 -4.31 -8.89
N LYS A 87 -12.78 -5.60 -9.13
CA LYS A 87 -12.86 -6.22 -10.47
C LYS A 87 -14.20 -6.03 -11.16
N ARG A 88 -15.28 -5.73 -10.40
CA ARG A 88 -16.63 -5.48 -10.94
C ARG A 88 -16.80 -4.05 -11.43
N THR A 89 -16.16 -3.09 -10.78
CA THR A 89 -16.36 -1.66 -11.05
C THR A 89 -15.18 -1.01 -11.78
N CYS A 90 -13.98 -1.59 -11.72
CA CYS A 90 -12.72 -1.06 -12.24
C CYS A 90 -12.86 -0.47 -13.65
N LYS A 91 -13.38 -1.25 -14.60
CA LYS A 91 -13.51 -0.81 -16.01
C LYS A 91 -14.46 0.38 -16.17
N ALA A 92 -15.61 0.35 -15.48
CA ALA A 92 -16.61 1.42 -15.54
C ALA A 92 -16.10 2.68 -14.82
N TYR A 93 -15.41 2.52 -13.70
CA TYR A 93 -14.76 3.60 -12.98
C TYR A 93 -13.70 4.28 -13.86
N LEU A 94 -12.76 3.50 -14.41
CA LEU A 94 -11.64 4.02 -15.18
C LEU A 94 -12.09 4.78 -16.45
N LYS A 95 -13.16 4.31 -17.09
CA LYS A 95 -13.72 5.00 -18.29
C LYS A 95 -14.07 6.46 -18.01
N LYS A 96 -14.49 6.79 -16.78
CA LYS A 96 -14.91 8.14 -16.37
C LYS A 96 -13.75 8.99 -15.82
N GLN A 97 -12.54 8.43 -15.69
CA GLN A 97 -11.42 9.12 -15.07
C GLN A 97 -10.66 9.99 -16.09
N PRO A 98 -9.93 11.02 -15.62
CA PRO A 98 -9.08 11.84 -16.46
C PRO A 98 -7.91 11.01 -17.04
N ASP A 99 -7.32 11.51 -18.11
CA ASP A 99 -6.29 10.77 -18.86
C ASP A 99 -5.04 10.47 -18.03
N TRP A 100 -4.65 11.35 -17.10
CA TRP A 100 -3.52 11.07 -16.21
C TRP A 100 -3.74 9.81 -15.36
N MET A 101 -4.96 9.58 -14.85
CA MET A 101 -5.28 8.36 -14.09
C MET A 101 -5.34 7.14 -15.00
N LYS A 102 -5.92 7.28 -16.20
CA LYS A 102 -5.92 6.22 -17.23
C LYS A 102 -4.48 5.82 -17.59
N ASN A 103 -3.58 6.81 -17.74
CA ASN A 103 -2.16 6.58 -18.03
C ASN A 103 -1.45 5.86 -16.89
N PHE A 104 -1.76 6.18 -15.62
CA PHE A 104 -1.22 5.39 -14.50
C PHE A 104 -1.76 3.97 -14.46
N ALA A 105 -3.06 3.80 -14.66
CA ALA A 105 -3.68 2.48 -14.67
C ALA A 105 -3.22 1.62 -15.87
N SER A 106 -2.85 2.24 -17.01
CA SER A 106 -2.37 1.51 -18.19
C SER A 106 -1.07 0.73 -17.90
N GLN A 107 -0.23 1.20 -16.97
CA GLN A 107 0.95 0.48 -16.51
C GLN A 107 0.62 -0.88 -15.88
N TYR A 108 -0.63 -1.02 -15.42
CA TYR A 108 -1.22 -2.25 -14.89
C TYR A 108 -2.23 -2.88 -15.87
N ASN A 109 -2.07 -2.62 -17.18
CA ASN A 109 -3.01 -3.06 -18.22
C ASN A 109 -4.47 -2.61 -17.94
N GLY A 110 -4.66 -1.46 -17.32
CA GLY A 110 -5.97 -0.91 -16.95
C GLY A 110 -6.67 -1.66 -15.79
N ASN A 111 -5.99 -2.60 -15.14
CA ASN A 111 -6.57 -3.40 -14.05
C ASN A 111 -5.55 -3.65 -12.93
N PRO A 112 -5.39 -2.71 -11.99
CA PRO A 112 -4.45 -2.86 -10.88
C PRO A 112 -4.78 -4.03 -9.96
N TYR A 113 -6.05 -4.38 -9.78
CA TYR A 113 -6.45 -5.57 -9.03
C TYR A 113 -5.87 -6.85 -9.66
N ALA A 114 -6.09 -7.05 -10.96
CA ALA A 114 -5.56 -8.22 -11.66
C ALA A 114 -4.02 -8.28 -11.59
N ARG A 115 -3.34 -7.12 -11.68
CA ARG A 115 -1.89 -7.03 -11.51
C ARG A 115 -1.45 -7.47 -10.10
N LEU A 116 -2.16 -7.04 -9.06
CA LEU A 116 -1.87 -7.46 -7.69
C LEU A 116 -1.99 -8.98 -7.54
N ILE A 117 -3.07 -9.57 -8.05
CA ILE A 117 -3.29 -11.04 -8.00
C ILE A 117 -2.23 -11.80 -8.80
N GLU A 118 -1.86 -11.32 -10.00
CA GLU A 118 -0.78 -11.90 -10.81
C GLU A 118 0.51 -12.01 -10.00
N LEU A 119 0.94 -10.90 -9.39
CA LEU A 119 2.19 -10.85 -8.63
C LEU A 119 2.12 -11.65 -7.33
N ALA A 120 0.99 -11.59 -6.63
CA ALA A 120 0.79 -12.37 -5.42
C ALA A 120 0.89 -13.89 -5.68
N LYS A 121 0.33 -14.38 -6.78
CA LYS A 121 0.46 -15.79 -7.20
C LYS A 121 1.90 -16.18 -7.53
N ILE A 122 2.69 -15.27 -8.08
CA ILE A 122 4.14 -15.49 -8.30
C ILE A 122 4.85 -15.59 -6.94
N ALA A 123 4.54 -14.67 -6.03
CA ALA A 123 5.17 -14.62 -4.70
C ALA A 123 4.83 -15.87 -3.86
N GLN A 124 3.60 -16.38 -3.94
CA GLN A 124 3.19 -17.59 -3.21
C GLN A 124 4.00 -18.85 -3.58
N LYS A 125 4.66 -18.88 -4.74
CA LYS A 125 5.56 -19.98 -5.12
C LYS A 125 6.89 -19.96 -4.34
N GLN A 126 7.21 -18.86 -3.68
CA GLN A 126 8.51 -18.63 -3.06
C GLN A 126 8.42 -18.21 -1.59
N GLY A 127 7.21 -17.90 -1.11
CA GLY A 127 6.98 -17.44 0.25
C GLY A 127 5.52 -17.48 0.67
N VAL A 128 5.25 -16.95 1.85
CA VAL A 128 3.91 -16.91 2.46
C VAL A 128 3.45 -15.47 2.54
N ILE A 129 2.23 -15.19 2.07
CA ILE A 129 1.60 -13.89 2.24
C ILE A 129 1.13 -13.78 3.70
N LYS A 130 1.60 -12.76 4.41
CA LYS A 130 1.38 -12.57 5.84
C LYS A 130 0.48 -11.38 6.18
N GLY A 131 0.10 -10.56 5.21
CA GLY A 131 -0.79 -9.43 5.44
C GLY A 131 -0.98 -8.56 4.23
N ILE A 132 -1.98 -7.68 4.31
CA ILE A 132 -2.32 -6.69 3.28
C ILE A 132 -2.28 -5.32 3.93
N LEU A 133 -1.56 -4.36 3.32
CA LEU A 133 -1.52 -2.97 3.73
C LEU A 133 -2.37 -2.14 2.77
N LEU A 134 -3.31 -1.40 3.32
CA LEU A 134 -4.18 -0.47 2.58
C LEU A 134 -3.95 0.96 3.07
N HIS A 135 -3.63 1.86 2.16
CA HIS A 135 -3.64 3.30 2.40
C HIS A 135 -4.43 3.96 1.28
N GLN A 136 -5.70 4.22 1.54
CA GLN A 136 -6.67 4.75 0.58
C GLN A 136 -7.86 5.34 1.36
N GLY A 137 -8.49 6.38 0.85
CA GLY A 137 -9.67 6.98 1.47
C GLY A 137 -9.96 8.40 0.98
N GLU A 138 -8.96 9.13 0.50
CA GLU A 138 -9.11 10.54 0.16
C GLU A 138 -10.19 10.76 -0.93
N THR A 139 -10.19 9.95 -1.96
CA THR A 139 -11.21 10.02 -3.03
C THR A 139 -12.57 9.47 -2.59
N ASN A 140 -12.59 8.66 -1.54
CA ASN A 140 -13.81 8.15 -0.91
C ASN A 140 -14.20 8.93 0.36
N ASN A 141 -13.68 10.14 0.55
CA ASN A 141 -13.92 10.94 1.75
C ASN A 141 -15.43 11.06 2.06
N GLY A 142 -15.82 10.63 3.27
CA GLY A 142 -17.21 10.64 3.72
C GLY A 142 -18.11 9.52 3.17
N ASP A 143 -17.59 8.59 2.38
CA ASP A 143 -18.34 7.43 1.89
C ASP A 143 -18.54 6.39 3.01
N VAL A 144 -19.67 6.44 3.66
CA VAL A 144 -20.03 5.51 4.75
C VAL A 144 -20.11 4.05 4.29
N ASN A 145 -20.20 3.78 2.99
CA ASN A 145 -20.20 2.43 2.44
C ASN A 145 -18.79 1.94 2.06
N TRP A 146 -17.78 2.78 2.22
CA TRP A 146 -16.38 2.44 1.91
C TRP A 146 -15.90 1.15 2.61
N PRO A 147 -16.20 0.87 3.91
CA PRO A 147 -15.79 -0.37 4.56
C PRO A 147 -16.31 -1.63 3.87
N ASN A 148 -17.56 -1.60 3.36
CA ASN A 148 -18.12 -2.74 2.62
C ASN A 148 -17.44 -2.94 1.25
N ARG A 149 -17.07 -1.85 0.58
CA ARG A 149 -16.30 -1.92 -0.68
C ARG A 149 -14.90 -2.49 -0.43
N VAL A 150 -14.22 -2.05 0.63
CA VAL A 150 -12.93 -2.62 1.05
C VAL A 150 -13.08 -4.11 1.37
N LYS A 151 -14.10 -4.48 2.16
CA LYS A 151 -14.40 -5.90 2.46
C LYS A 151 -14.56 -6.74 1.20
N THR A 152 -15.23 -6.19 0.21
CA THR A 152 -15.46 -6.87 -1.07
C THR A 152 -14.13 -7.16 -1.79
N VAL A 153 -13.26 -6.16 -1.89
CA VAL A 153 -11.93 -6.30 -2.51
C VAL A 153 -11.05 -7.26 -1.71
N TYR A 154 -11.01 -7.10 -0.38
CA TYR A 154 -10.24 -7.95 0.52
C TYR A 154 -10.67 -9.43 0.41
N ASN A 155 -11.96 -9.71 0.47
CA ASN A 155 -12.50 -11.07 0.32
C ASN A 155 -12.18 -11.68 -1.04
N ASP A 156 -12.22 -10.89 -2.12
CA ASP A 156 -11.82 -11.36 -3.44
C ASP A 156 -10.33 -11.75 -3.48
N ILE A 157 -9.46 -10.94 -2.87
CA ILE A 157 -8.02 -11.26 -2.76
C ILE A 157 -7.82 -12.57 -1.99
N LEU A 158 -8.44 -12.70 -0.82
CA LEU A 158 -8.34 -13.92 -0.02
C LEU A 158 -8.81 -15.14 -0.79
N LYS A 159 -9.96 -15.05 -1.46
CA LYS A 159 -10.54 -16.13 -2.27
C LYS A 159 -9.63 -16.54 -3.42
N GLU A 160 -9.13 -15.58 -4.21
CA GLU A 160 -8.32 -15.86 -5.40
C GLU A 160 -6.92 -16.40 -5.08
N LEU A 161 -6.42 -16.08 -3.88
CA LEU A 161 -5.12 -16.53 -3.39
C LEU A 161 -5.23 -17.72 -2.42
N HIS A 162 -6.44 -18.22 -2.16
CA HIS A 162 -6.70 -19.31 -1.20
C HIS A 162 -6.14 -19.01 0.20
N LEU A 163 -6.34 -17.78 0.68
CA LEU A 163 -5.87 -17.30 1.97
C LEU A 163 -7.02 -17.25 2.99
N LYS A 164 -6.69 -17.36 4.27
CA LYS A 164 -7.61 -17.17 5.38
C LYS A 164 -7.42 -15.79 6.00
N ALA A 165 -8.51 -15.15 6.39
CA ALA A 165 -8.46 -13.80 6.95
C ALA A 165 -7.63 -13.73 8.25
N GLU A 166 -7.69 -14.80 9.05
CA GLU A 166 -6.96 -14.91 10.32
C GLU A 166 -5.44 -14.94 10.12
N ASP A 167 -4.97 -15.47 8.99
CA ASP A 167 -3.56 -15.59 8.65
C ASP A 167 -3.01 -14.36 7.90
N VAL A 168 -3.91 -13.52 7.37
CA VAL A 168 -3.57 -12.39 6.50
C VAL A 168 -4.37 -11.15 6.90
N PRO A 169 -4.05 -10.52 8.05
CA PRO A 169 -4.76 -9.34 8.51
C PRO A 169 -4.67 -8.19 7.49
N LEU A 170 -5.70 -7.32 7.50
CA LEU A 170 -5.74 -6.09 6.73
C LEU A 170 -5.32 -4.92 7.62
N LEU A 171 -4.22 -4.24 7.28
CA LEU A 171 -3.77 -3.03 7.97
C LEU A 171 -4.20 -1.80 7.19
N VAL A 172 -4.96 -0.91 7.80
CA VAL A 172 -5.61 0.22 7.12
C VAL A 172 -5.13 1.54 7.72
N GLY A 173 -4.46 2.36 6.91
CA GLY A 173 -3.95 3.65 7.33
C GLY A 173 -5.01 4.76 7.29
N GLU A 174 -5.04 5.59 8.32
CA GLU A 174 -5.82 6.82 8.34
C GLU A 174 -5.29 7.84 7.33
N THR A 175 -6.19 8.69 6.82
CA THR A 175 -5.84 9.90 6.07
C THR A 175 -5.21 10.95 6.98
N VAL A 176 -4.81 12.11 6.43
CA VAL A 176 -4.22 13.21 7.23
C VAL A 176 -5.22 13.72 8.26
N GLN A 177 -4.77 13.86 9.52
CA GLN A 177 -5.57 14.33 10.65
C GLN A 177 -6.05 15.78 10.49
N LYS A 178 -7.17 16.12 11.13
CA LYS A 178 -7.75 17.47 11.11
C LYS A 178 -6.78 18.53 11.67
N ASP A 179 -6.15 18.23 12.80
CA ASP A 179 -5.18 19.10 13.47
C ASP A 179 -3.88 19.30 12.68
N MET A 180 -3.61 18.38 11.73
CA MET A 180 -2.52 18.50 10.75
C MET A 180 -2.96 19.15 9.43
N GLY A 181 -4.17 19.72 9.36
CA GLY A 181 -4.69 20.38 8.16
C GLY A 181 -5.22 19.43 7.09
N GLY A 182 -5.59 18.20 7.45
CA GLY A 182 -6.14 17.21 6.52
C GLY A 182 -7.48 17.61 5.93
N LYS A 183 -7.62 17.56 4.60
CA LYS A 183 -8.89 17.83 3.90
C LYS A 183 -9.87 16.67 4.00
N CYS A 184 -9.36 15.45 4.14
CA CYS A 184 -10.15 14.23 4.20
C CYS A 184 -10.25 13.65 5.62
N TRP A 185 -10.06 14.47 6.65
CA TRP A 185 -10.11 14.04 8.05
C TRP A 185 -11.43 13.38 8.45
N ALA A 186 -12.54 13.76 7.82
CA ALA A 186 -13.85 13.16 8.11
C ALA A 186 -13.90 11.66 7.77
N HIS A 187 -13.02 11.18 6.88
CA HIS A 187 -12.91 9.77 6.55
C HIS A 187 -12.28 8.92 7.67
N ILE A 188 -11.56 9.55 8.58
CA ILE A 188 -10.86 8.84 9.68
C ILE A 188 -11.87 8.06 10.54
N ALA A 189 -13.00 8.66 10.90
CA ALA A 189 -14.03 7.95 11.67
C ALA A 189 -14.57 6.70 10.95
N ILE A 190 -14.58 6.71 9.61
CA ILE A 190 -14.99 5.56 8.79
C ILE A 190 -13.89 4.48 8.81
N VAL A 191 -12.62 4.90 8.73
CA VAL A 191 -11.46 4.00 8.86
C VAL A 191 -11.41 3.38 10.25
N ASP A 192 -11.61 4.16 11.32
CA ASP A 192 -11.58 3.70 12.70
C ASP A 192 -12.62 2.60 12.98
N ASP A 193 -13.73 2.66 12.27
CA ASP A 193 -14.82 1.69 12.38
C ASP A 193 -14.64 0.44 11.48
N ILE A 194 -13.54 0.34 10.72
CA ILE A 194 -13.33 -0.74 9.72
C ILE A 194 -13.44 -2.15 10.33
N ALA A 195 -12.98 -2.34 11.56
CA ALA A 195 -13.02 -3.63 12.25
C ALA A 195 -14.46 -4.12 12.51
N LYS A 196 -15.45 -3.23 12.58
CA LYS A 196 -16.88 -3.60 12.68
C LYS A 196 -17.35 -4.34 11.41
N THR A 197 -16.71 -4.08 10.27
CA THR A 197 -17.04 -4.68 8.96
C THR A 197 -16.10 -5.82 8.60
N ILE A 198 -14.81 -5.69 8.93
CA ILE A 198 -13.74 -6.67 8.68
C ILE A 198 -13.04 -6.94 10.01
N PRO A 199 -13.42 -8.00 10.77
CA PRO A 199 -12.88 -8.26 12.11
C PRO A 199 -11.36 -8.43 12.18
N THR A 200 -10.72 -8.82 11.09
CA THR A 200 -9.26 -8.98 10.96
C THR A 200 -8.56 -7.73 10.43
N ALA A 201 -9.26 -6.59 10.36
CA ALA A 201 -8.67 -5.31 9.99
C ALA A 201 -8.20 -4.55 11.23
N HIS A 202 -7.05 -3.88 11.10
CA HIS A 202 -6.43 -3.07 12.15
C HIS A 202 -6.10 -1.68 11.60
N VAL A 203 -6.45 -0.64 12.37
CA VAL A 203 -6.21 0.74 11.98
C VAL A 203 -4.78 1.17 12.32
N ILE A 204 -4.15 1.87 11.39
CA ILE A 204 -2.84 2.48 11.56
C ILE A 204 -3.01 3.99 11.66
N SER A 205 -2.84 4.52 12.86
CA SER A 205 -3.09 5.94 13.12
C SER A 205 -2.08 6.85 12.41
N SER A 206 -2.60 7.92 11.81
CA SER A 206 -1.82 9.02 11.24
C SER A 206 -1.58 10.19 12.22
N LYS A 207 -2.00 10.04 13.48
CA LYS A 207 -1.87 11.09 14.49
C LYS A 207 -0.44 11.61 14.59
N GLY A 208 -0.27 12.94 14.51
CA GLY A 208 1.03 13.58 14.56
C GLY A 208 1.87 13.45 13.29
N CYS A 209 1.26 13.07 12.16
CA CYS A 209 1.91 12.97 10.86
C CYS A 209 1.57 14.20 9.99
N PRO A 210 2.47 15.19 9.86
CA PRO A 210 2.25 16.36 9.03
C PRO A 210 2.09 16.03 7.54
N GLN A 211 1.39 16.92 6.84
CA GLN A 211 1.21 16.92 5.40
C GLN A 211 2.04 18.01 4.71
N ARG A 212 2.23 17.92 3.40
CA ARG A 212 3.15 18.76 2.62
C ARG A 212 2.59 20.12 2.16
N GLY A 213 1.46 20.58 2.69
CA GLY A 213 0.83 21.87 2.36
C GLY A 213 -0.44 21.74 1.50
N ASP A 214 -0.76 20.58 0.95
CA ASP A 214 -1.94 20.35 0.12
C ASP A 214 -3.16 19.79 0.88
N GLY A 215 -2.95 19.37 2.12
CA GLY A 215 -3.97 18.77 2.99
C GLY A 215 -4.30 17.31 2.67
N LEU A 216 -3.53 16.65 1.78
CA LEU A 216 -3.78 15.29 1.32
C LEU A 216 -2.56 14.38 1.48
N HIS A 217 -1.39 14.84 1.03
CA HIS A 217 -0.19 14.02 0.99
C HIS A 217 0.71 14.29 2.19
N PHE A 218 1.16 13.22 2.83
CA PHE A 218 2.12 13.30 3.94
C PHE A 218 3.50 13.79 3.46
N ILE A 219 4.25 14.42 4.37
CA ILE A 219 5.69 14.67 4.17
C ILE A 219 6.48 13.35 4.29
N ALA A 220 7.74 13.34 3.85
CA ALA A 220 8.58 12.14 3.88
C ALA A 220 8.70 11.53 5.29
N GLU A 221 8.86 12.36 6.34
CA GLU A 221 8.95 11.86 7.72
C GLU A 221 7.67 11.18 8.19
N SER A 222 6.51 11.67 7.74
CA SER A 222 5.22 11.03 8.03
C SER A 222 5.11 9.67 7.34
N TYR A 223 5.58 9.52 6.10
CA TYR A 223 5.63 8.20 5.44
C TYR A 223 6.55 7.23 6.19
N ARG A 224 7.70 7.70 6.71
CA ARG A 224 8.59 6.90 7.56
C ARG A 224 7.89 6.43 8.83
N THR A 225 7.21 7.37 9.50
CA THR A 225 6.45 7.10 10.73
C THR A 225 5.31 6.12 10.48
N MET A 226 4.51 6.35 9.45
CA MET A 226 3.40 5.46 9.07
C MET A 226 3.92 4.04 8.74
N GLY A 227 5.00 3.93 7.96
CA GLY A 227 5.61 2.65 7.65
C GLY A 227 6.01 1.87 8.90
N LYS A 228 6.65 2.52 9.87
CA LYS A 228 7.02 1.92 11.15
C LYS A 228 5.79 1.49 11.97
N ARG A 229 4.70 2.28 11.94
CA ARG A 229 3.44 1.93 12.63
C ARG A 229 2.77 0.70 12.01
N TYR A 230 2.71 0.61 10.69
CA TYR A 230 2.26 -0.58 9.97
C TYR A 230 3.07 -1.81 10.39
N ALA A 231 4.41 -1.68 10.44
CA ALA A 231 5.28 -2.79 10.83
C ALA A 231 5.09 -3.20 12.29
N ASN A 232 4.97 -2.25 13.21
CA ASN A 232 4.73 -2.56 14.62
C ASN A 232 3.41 -3.34 14.81
N MET A 233 2.35 -2.94 14.10
CA MET A 233 1.09 -3.68 14.13
C MET A 233 1.27 -5.09 13.56
N MET A 234 1.92 -5.22 12.40
CA MET A 234 2.17 -6.53 11.78
C MET A 234 2.97 -7.46 12.69
N LEU A 235 4.03 -6.95 13.33
CA LEU A 235 4.86 -7.71 14.28
C LEU A 235 4.07 -8.15 15.51
N ALA A 236 3.12 -7.37 15.97
CA ALA A 236 2.26 -7.71 17.10
C ALA A 236 1.21 -8.79 16.77
N LEU A 237 0.92 -9.01 15.48
CA LEU A 237 -0.06 -9.99 14.98
C LEU A 237 0.58 -11.32 14.54
N GLN A 238 1.89 -11.43 14.53
CA GLN A 238 2.66 -12.62 14.14
C GLN A 238 3.25 -13.35 15.34
#